data_8734b1adfa91fb66eee26a0a955f41c4
#
_entry.id   8734b1adfa91fb66eee26a0a955f41c4
#
_cell.length_a   1.000
_cell.length_b   1.000
_cell.length_c   1.000
_cell.angle_alpha   90.00
_cell.angle_beta   90.00
_cell.angle_gamma   90.00
#
_symmetry.space_group_name_H-M   'P 1'
#
loop_
_entity.id
_entity.type
_entity.pdbx_description
1 polymer ?
#
loop_
_entity_poly.entity_id
_entity_poly.type
_entity_poly.pdbx_seq_one_letter_code
_entity_poly.pdbx_strand_id
1 'polypeptide(L)' 'MEYELVHEIKNHCPNNQMRDVFIEEVETDDPAAFVRERLQGRIDELTVAERPDGVTILAVCDGLCHEFNFTL' A
#
# COMPACT_ATOMS: atom_id res chain seq x y z
N MET A 1 -11.64 -12.31 1.20
CA MET A 1 -11.31 -12.22 -0.23
C MET A 1 -9.81 -12.35 -0.44
N GLU A 2 -9.43 -13.05 -1.46
CA GLU A 2 -8.02 -13.17 -1.82
C GLU A 2 -7.64 -12.10 -2.82
N TYR A 3 -6.50 -11.45 -2.58
CA TYR A 3 -5.97 -10.41 -3.46
C TYR A 3 -4.53 -10.70 -3.80
N GLU A 4 -4.12 -10.31 -5.01
CA GLU A 4 -2.73 -10.13 -5.32
C GLU A 4 -2.35 -8.72 -4.86
N LEU A 5 -1.42 -8.64 -3.94
CA LEU A 5 -0.95 -7.36 -3.42
C LEU A 5 0.38 -7.00 -4.06
N VAL A 6 0.41 -5.83 -4.68
CA VAL A 6 1.66 -5.20 -5.11
C VAL A 6 1.91 -4.01 -4.20
N HIS A 7 2.93 -4.10 -3.38
CA HIS A 7 3.29 -3.06 -2.41
C HIS A 7 4.55 -2.37 -2.90
N GLU A 8 4.44 -1.09 -3.22
CA GLU A 8 5.57 -0.27 -3.63
C GLU A 8 5.90 0.73 -2.55
N ILE A 9 7.19 0.88 -2.26
CA ILE A 9 7.69 1.89 -1.33
C ILE A 9 8.52 2.87 -2.13
N LYS A 10 8.10 4.13 -2.14
CA LYS A 10 8.76 5.21 -2.87
C LYS A 10 9.42 6.17 -1.90
N ASN A 11 10.67 6.49 -2.15
CA ASN A 11 11.41 7.46 -1.36
C ASN A 11 11.17 8.87 -1.93
N HIS A 12 11.00 9.87 -1.04
CA HIS A 12 10.79 11.26 -1.44
C HIS A 12 12.06 11.96 -1.93
N CYS A 13 13.19 11.30 -1.95
CA CYS A 13 14.44 11.91 -2.35
C CYS A 13 14.42 12.18 -3.87
N PRO A 14 14.48 13.44 -4.34
CA PRO A 14 14.32 13.73 -5.76
C PRO A 14 15.41 13.16 -6.65
N ASN A 15 16.58 12.82 -6.10
CA ASN A 15 17.69 12.25 -6.83
C ASN A 15 17.78 10.73 -6.68
N ASN A 16 16.88 10.13 -5.94
CA ASN A 16 16.91 8.69 -5.70
C ASN A 16 15.60 8.08 -6.21
N GLN A 17 15.69 7.42 -7.36
CA GLN A 17 14.53 6.77 -7.97
C GLN A 17 14.38 5.32 -7.53
N MET A 18 15.05 4.92 -6.47
CA MET A 18 14.91 3.58 -5.95
C MET A 18 13.53 3.41 -5.32
N ARG A 19 12.81 2.42 -5.80
CA ARG A 19 11.56 2.00 -5.20
C ARG A 19 11.63 0.51 -4.98
N ASP A 20 11.18 0.09 -3.83
CA ASP A 20 11.06 -1.31 -3.50
C ASP A 20 9.68 -1.80 -3.91
N VAL A 21 9.62 -2.93 -4.56
CA VAL A 21 8.37 -3.54 -4.98
C VAL A 21 8.29 -4.94 -4.40
N PHE A 22 7.19 -5.22 -3.69
CA PHE A 22 6.92 -6.52 -3.09
C PHE A 22 5.60 -7.04 -3.65
N ILE A 23 5.61 -8.27 -4.12
CA ILE A 23 4.41 -8.92 -4.66
C ILE A 23 4.10 -10.12 -3.78
N GLU A 24 2.86 -10.19 -3.29
CA GLU A 24 2.43 -11.31 -2.46
C GLU A 24 0.93 -11.57 -2.62
N GLU A 25 0.51 -12.76 -2.24
CA GLU A 25 -0.91 -13.09 -2.16
C GLU A 25 -1.37 -12.91 -0.72
N VAL A 26 -2.48 -12.21 -0.55
CA VAL A 26 -3.01 -11.93 0.78
C VAL A 26 -4.51 -12.23 0.82
N GLU A 27 -5.00 -12.59 1.99
CA GLU A 27 -6.42 -12.73 2.22
C GLU A 27 -6.85 -11.72 3.27
N THR A 28 -7.81 -10.88 2.91
CA THR A 28 -8.38 -9.90 3.82
C THR A 28 -9.75 -9.48 3.34
N ASP A 29 -10.64 -9.16 4.28
CA ASP A 29 -11.94 -8.58 3.97
C ASP A 29 -11.90 -7.05 4.06
N ASP A 30 -10.83 -6.49 4.61
CA ASP A 30 -10.67 -5.06 4.79
C ASP A 30 -9.24 -4.64 4.45
N PRO A 31 -8.97 -4.29 3.18
CA PRO A 31 -7.63 -3.85 2.77
C PRO A 31 -7.08 -2.68 3.57
N ALA A 32 -7.93 -1.72 3.95
CA ALA A 32 -7.49 -0.58 4.73
C ALA A 32 -6.98 -1.00 6.11
N ALA A 33 -7.69 -1.91 6.77
CA ALA A 33 -7.25 -2.45 8.05
C ALA A 33 -5.95 -3.23 7.91
N PHE A 34 -5.81 -3.99 6.82
CA PHE A 34 -4.59 -4.73 6.52
C PHE A 34 -3.38 -3.77 6.43
N VAL A 35 -3.54 -2.67 5.71
CA VAL A 35 -2.47 -1.67 5.56
C VAL A 35 -2.11 -1.02 6.90
N ARG A 36 -3.12 -0.64 7.68
CA ARG A 36 -2.88 -0.03 9.00
C ARG A 36 -2.12 -0.97 9.93
N GLU A 37 -2.46 -2.24 9.90
CA GLU A 37 -1.80 -3.25 10.72
C GLU A 37 -0.35 -3.46 10.27
N ARG A 38 -0.12 -3.51 8.97
CA ARG A 38 1.23 -3.67 8.41
C ARG A 38 2.13 -2.47 8.76
N LEU A 39 1.60 -1.26 8.72
CA LEU A 39 2.33 -0.04 9.03
C LEU A 39 2.34 0.31 10.52
N GLN A 40 1.70 -0.51 11.35
CA GLN A 40 1.68 -0.38 12.81
C GLN A 40 1.19 0.98 13.31
N GLY A 41 0.25 1.57 12.61
CA GLY A 41 -0.36 2.82 13.03
C GLY A 41 0.46 4.07 12.84
N ARG A 42 1.61 4.00 12.17
CA ARG A 42 2.47 5.16 11.89
C ARG A 42 2.11 5.81 10.57
N ILE A 43 0.82 6.01 10.33
CA ILE A 43 0.33 6.55 9.07
C ILE A 43 0.02 8.03 9.25
N ASP A 44 0.71 8.88 8.48
CA ASP A 44 0.46 10.32 8.47
C ASP A 44 -0.73 10.66 7.56
N GLU A 45 -0.84 9.95 6.44
CA GLU A 45 -1.95 10.11 5.50
C GLU A 45 -2.33 8.75 4.93
N LEU A 46 -3.62 8.55 4.74
CA LEU A 46 -4.13 7.34 4.11
C LEU A 46 -5.24 7.73 3.13
N THR A 47 -5.09 7.28 1.89
CA THR A 47 -6.10 7.49 0.84
C THR A 47 -6.49 6.14 0.26
N VAL A 48 -7.79 5.88 0.20
CA VAL A 48 -8.33 4.64 -0.35
C VAL A 48 -9.09 4.95 -1.62
N ALA A 49 -8.74 4.28 -2.71
CA ALA A 49 -9.42 4.40 -3.99
C ALA A 49 -9.92 3.02 -4.42
N GLU A 50 -11.23 2.86 -4.53
CA GLU A 50 -11.82 1.62 -5.00
C GLU A 50 -11.81 1.55 -6.52
N ARG A 51 -11.50 0.37 -7.05
CA ARG A 51 -11.50 0.07 -8.48
C ARG A 51 -12.42 -1.12 -8.74
N PRO A 52 -12.89 -1.31 -9.98
CA PRO A 52 -13.72 -2.48 -10.29
C PRO A 52 -13.04 -3.82 -10.03
N ASP A 53 -11.71 -3.88 -10.13
CA ASP A 53 -10.92 -5.09 -9.95
C ASP A 53 -10.16 -5.16 -8.64
N GLY A 54 -10.39 -4.21 -7.74
CA GLY A 54 -9.69 -4.21 -6.46
C GLY A 54 -9.68 -2.85 -5.78
N VAL A 55 -8.62 -2.62 -5.00
CA VAL A 55 -8.48 -1.40 -4.19
C VAL A 55 -7.03 -0.93 -4.26
N THR A 56 -6.84 0.38 -4.42
CA THR A 56 -5.53 1.02 -4.29
C THR A 56 -5.51 1.85 -3.03
N ILE A 57 -4.51 1.65 -2.19
CA ILE A 57 -4.35 2.42 -0.96
C ILE A 57 -2.99 3.11 -1.00
N LEU A 58 -3.01 4.42 -0.79
CA LEU A 58 -1.80 5.23 -0.68
C LEU A 58 -1.65 5.65 0.76
N ALA A 59 -0.49 5.37 1.33
CA ALA A 59 -0.20 5.73 2.72
C ALA A 59 1.15 6.43 2.80
N VAL A 60 1.20 7.49 3.59
CA VAL A 60 2.45 8.18 3.90
C VAL A 60 2.85 7.81 5.32
N CYS A 61 4.04 7.25 5.46
CA CYS A 61 4.55 6.78 6.74
C CYS A 61 6.01 7.18 6.87
N ASP A 62 6.34 7.97 7.88
CA ASP A 62 7.70 8.44 8.17
C ASP A 62 8.39 9.05 6.93
N GLY A 63 7.65 9.84 6.14
CA GLY A 63 8.18 10.49 4.94
C GLY A 63 8.30 9.59 3.73
N LEU A 64 7.91 8.33 3.83
CA LEU A 64 7.89 7.39 2.72
C LEU A 64 6.48 7.21 2.20
N CYS A 65 6.34 7.14 0.88
CA CYS A 65 5.06 6.84 0.24
C CYS A 65 4.95 5.35 0.00
N HIS A 66 3.90 4.74 0.54
CA HIS A 66 3.57 3.34 0.31
C HIS A 66 2.35 3.26 -0.58
N GLU A 67 2.46 2.52 -1.67
CA GLU A 67 1.33 2.26 -2.54
C GLU A 67 0.99 0.77 -2.45
N PHE A 68 -0.25 0.49 -2.10
CA PHE A 68 -0.76 -0.87 -1.98
C PHE A 68 -1.82 -1.07 -3.04
N ASN A 69 -1.56 -1.93 -4.00
CA ASN A 69 -2.53 -2.30 -5.03
C ASN A 69 -3.03 -3.70 -4.75
N PHE A 70 -4.30 -3.78 -4.34
CA PHE A 70 -4.98 -5.06 -4.11
C PHE A 70 -5.81 -5.36 -5.35
N THR A 71 -5.49 -6.46 -6.01
CA THR A 71 -6.20 -6.89 -7.22
C THR A 71 -6.79 -8.27 -7.03
N LEU A 72 -8.06 -8.40 -7.38
CA LEU A 72 -8.78 -9.68 -7.30
C LEU A 72 -8.31 -10.69 -8.34
#